data_dcc3fee5c226896edc26fede8b3c9a82
#
_entry.id   dcc3fee5c226896edc26fede8b3c9a82
#
_cell.length_a   1.000
_cell.length_b   1.000
_cell.length_c   1.000
_cell.angle_alpha   90.00
_cell.angle_beta   90.00
_cell.angle_gamma   90.00
#
_symmetry.space_group_name_H-M   'P 1'
#
loop_
_entity.id
_entity.type
_entity.pdbx_description
1 polymer ?
#
loop_
_entity_poly.entity_id
_entity_poly.type
_entity_poly.pdbx_seq_one_letter_code
_entity_poly.pdbx_strand_id
1 'polypeptide(L)'
;MPKSKRDKKISLTKTQKKTYDRKTQLMDEVRQCADKYSTCYVLGVANMRNVALQQVRTKLSTSRIFFGRTKLLSAALGRTPSEEHREGLHHVAGSLQGQGEAGLLFTDLAMADVRKVIDEAQLDEFARAGAPATESVELAAGPLAQFPHNMEPYLRKLGLPTKLENGVVVLRLNHAVCQEGATLNS
;
A
#
# COMPACT_ATOMS: atom_id res chain seq x y z
N MET A 1 -28.85 13.67 -32.20
CA MET A 1 -28.97 12.25 -32.62
C MET A 1 -28.32 11.37 -31.59
N PRO A 2 -28.92 10.27 -31.11
CA PRO A 2 -28.29 9.36 -30.19
C PRO A 2 -27.14 8.65 -30.92
N LYS A 3 -25.94 8.65 -30.33
CA LYS A 3 -24.76 7.95 -30.87
C LYS A 3 -25.04 6.45 -30.95
N SER A 4 -24.77 5.84 -32.12
CA SER A 4 -24.88 4.39 -32.34
C SER A 4 -24.06 3.61 -31.30
N LYS A 5 -24.57 2.46 -30.84
CA LYS A 5 -23.82 1.55 -29.95
C LYS A 5 -22.51 1.07 -30.55
N ARG A 6 -22.36 1.13 -31.89
CA ARG A 6 -21.11 0.74 -32.62
C ARG A 6 -19.98 1.73 -32.45
N ASP A 7 -20.26 3.00 -32.13
CA ASP A 7 -19.25 4.05 -31.96
C ASP A 7 -18.74 4.19 -30.52
N LYS A 8 -19.14 3.27 -29.63
CA LYS A 8 -18.72 3.30 -28.26
C LYS A 8 -17.27 2.82 -28.17
N LYS A 9 -16.31 3.76 -28.05
CA LYS A 9 -14.90 3.43 -27.76
C LYS A 9 -14.83 2.69 -26.42
N ILE A 10 -14.47 1.41 -26.48
CA ILE A 10 -14.25 0.60 -25.30
C ILE A 10 -12.84 0.92 -24.79
N SER A 11 -12.73 1.51 -23.61
CA SER A 11 -11.43 1.71 -22.94
C SER A 11 -11.05 0.42 -22.26
N LEU A 12 -9.92 -0.18 -22.67
CA LEU A 12 -9.37 -1.40 -22.08
C LEU A 12 -8.86 -1.18 -20.65
N THR A 13 -8.55 0.05 -20.28
CA THR A 13 -8.05 0.43 -18.95
C THR A 13 -9.15 0.89 -18.00
N LYS A 14 -10.37 1.13 -18.49
CA LYS A 14 -11.48 1.61 -17.69
C LYS A 14 -12.19 0.46 -17.00
N THR A 15 -11.93 0.28 -15.72
CA THR A 15 -12.66 -0.68 -14.90
C THR A 15 -14.13 -0.25 -14.74
N GLN A 16 -15.04 -1.23 -14.76
CA GLN A 16 -16.45 -0.96 -14.47
C GLN A 16 -16.62 -0.45 -13.05
N LYS A 17 -17.49 0.56 -12.87
CA LYS A 17 -17.88 1.02 -11.52
C LYS A 17 -18.43 -0.18 -10.74
N LYS A 18 -17.93 -0.37 -9.51
CA LYS A 18 -18.51 -1.37 -8.61
C LYS A 18 -19.99 -1.04 -8.40
N THR A 19 -20.85 -1.96 -8.81
CA THR A 19 -22.30 -1.83 -8.68
C THR A 19 -22.73 -1.89 -7.22
N TYR A 20 -23.99 -1.51 -6.94
CA TYR A 20 -24.59 -1.63 -5.61
C TYR A 20 -24.48 -3.06 -5.07
N ASP A 21 -24.74 -4.05 -5.90
CA ASP A 21 -24.70 -5.48 -5.54
C ASP A 21 -23.34 -5.92 -4.96
N ARG A 22 -22.24 -5.48 -5.59
CA ARG A 22 -20.89 -5.77 -5.05
C ARG A 22 -20.62 -5.13 -3.69
N LYS A 23 -21.21 -3.98 -3.42
CA LYS A 23 -21.08 -3.33 -2.11
C LYS A 23 -21.86 -4.09 -1.05
N THR A 24 -23.07 -4.51 -1.40
CA THR A 24 -23.92 -5.33 -0.52
C THR A 24 -23.25 -6.66 -0.22
N GLN A 25 -22.74 -7.36 -1.26
CA GLN A 25 -21.99 -8.61 -1.08
C GLN A 25 -20.79 -8.46 -0.13
N LEU A 26 -20.00 -7.37 -0.28
CA LEU A 26 -18.88 -7.11 0.62
C LEU A 26 -19.36 -6.89 2.08
N MET A 27 -20.46 -6.17 2.27
CA MET A 27 -21.02 -5.95 3.60
C MET A 27 -21.48 -7.28 4.23
N ASP A 28 -22.12 -8.13 3.44
CA ASP A 28 -22.61 -9.43 3.89
C ASP A 28 -21.43 -10.37 4.22
N GLU A 29 -20.37 -10.38 3.39
CA GLU A 29 -19.13 -11.13 3.67
C GLU A 29 -18.47 -10.67 4.97
N VAL A 30 -18.40 -9.36 5.22
CA VAL A 30 -17.83 -8.81 6.46
C VAL A 30 -18.65 -9.25 7.68
N ARG A 31 -19.99 -9.21 7.61
CA ARG A 31 -20.88 -9.65 8.66
C ARG A 31 -20.74 -11.15 8.94
N GLN A 32 -20.72 -11.98 7.89
CA GLN A 32 -20.49 -13.42 8.02
C GLN A 32 -19.13 -13.71 8.70
N CYS A 33 -18.09 -12.95 8.37
CA CYS A 33 -16.81 -13.10 9.05
C CYS A 33 -16.88 -12.63 10.52
N ALA A 34 -17.63 -11.59 10.84
CA ALA A 34 -17.84 -11.15 12.21
C ALA A 34 -18.57 -12.20 13.07
N ASP A 35 -19.45 -13.01 12.46
CA ASP A 35 -20.12 -14.11 13.13
C ASP A 35 -19.22 -15.34 13.27
N LYS A 36 -18.36 -15.58 12.28
CA LYS A 36 -17.50 -16.77 12.22
C LYS A 36 -16.29 -16.70 13.15
N TYR A 37 -15.62 -15.52 13.20
CA TYR A 37 -14.36 -15.35 13.93
C TYR A 37 -14.58 -14.71 15.30
N SER A 38 -13.70 -15.07 16.23
CA SER A 38 -13.77 -14.55 17.60
C SER A 38 -13.26 -13.12 17.74
N THR A 39 -12.28 -12.74 16.91
CA THR A 39 -11.60 -11.44 17.02
C THR A 39 -11.55 -10.70 15.70
N CYS A 40 -11.62 -9.36 15.78
CA CYS A 40 -11.51 -8.44 14.66
C CYS A 40 -10.47 -7.37 14.98
N TYR A 41 -9.43 -7.25 14.16
CA TYR A 41 -8.39 -6.24 14.29
C TYR A 41 -8.47 -5.22 13.15
N VAL A 42 -8.13 -3.97 13.46
CA VAL A 42 -7.92 -2.92 12.45
C VAL A 42 -6.46 -2.91 12.04
N LEU A 43 -6.21 -3.03 10.75
CA LEU A 43 -4.88 -2.95 10.15
C LEU A 43 -4.71 -1.57 9.51
N GLY A 44 -3.81 -0.74 10.04
CA GLY A 44 -3.35 0.47 9.37
C GLY A 44 -2.41 0.09 8.21
N VAL A 45 -2.54 0.79 7.10
CA VAL A 45 -1.73 0.54 5.90
C VAL A 45 -0.99 1.80 5.50
N ALA A 46 0.32 1.71 5.43
CA ALA A 46 1.19 2.76 4.90
C ALA A 46 2.12 2.13 3.86
N ASN A 47 2.25 2.76 2.69
CA ASN A 47 3.16 2.30 1.62
C ASN A 47 2.99 0.83 1.23
N MET A 48 1.75 0.34 1.18
CA MET A 48 1.44 -1.07 0.95
C MET A 48 2.07 -1.62 -0.35
N ARG A 49 2.70 -2.79 -0.23
CA ARG A 49 3.21 -3.59 -1.34
C ARG A 49 2.35 -4.84 -1.53
N ASN A 50 1.94 -5.07 -2.77
CA ASN A 50 1.09 -6.23 -3.09
C ASN A 50 1.78 -7.56 -2.77
N VAL A 51 3.11 -7.64 -2.96
CA VAL A 51 3.89 -8.85 -2.66
C VAL A 51 3.85 -9.17 -1.17
N ALA A 52 4.15 -8.18 -0.31
CA ALA A 52 4.08 -8.34 1.14
C ALA A 52 2.68 -8.73 1.60
N LEU A 53 1.65 -8.07 1.05
CA LEU A 53 0.26 -8.41 1.37
C LEU A 53 -0.12 -9.84 0.97
N GLN A 54 0.37 -10.33 -0.19
CA GLN A 54 0.16 -11.72 -0.59
C GLN A 54 0.82 -12.70 0.37
N GLN A 55 2.06 -12.42 0.81
CA GLN A 55 2.75 -13.24 1.79
C GLN A 55 1.99 -13.29 3.12
N VAL A 56 1.54 -12.15 3.63
CA VAL A 56 0.70 -12.08 4.84
C VAL A 56 -0.58 -12.90 4.67
N ARG A 57 -1.27 -12.78 3.54
CA ARG A 57 -2.49 -13.56 3.27
C ARG A 57 -2.23 -15.06 3.19
N THR A 58 -1.09 -15.47 2.64
CA THR A 58 -0.72 -16.89 2.56
C THR A 58 -0.41 -17.45 3.94
N LYS A 59 0.35 -16.71 4.76
CA LYS A 59 0.67 -17.11 6.13
C LYS A 59 -0.57 -17.11 7.05
N LEU A 60 -1.48 -16.16 6.86
CA LEU A 60 -2.77 -16.04 7.59
C LEU A 60 -3.93 -16.70 6.81
N SER A 61 -3.72 -17.88 6.22
CA SER A 61 -4.73 -18.57 5.40
C SER A 61 -6.02 -18.91 6.15
N THR A 62 -5.93 -19.11 7.47
CA THR A 62 -7.08 -19.37 8.36
C THR A 62 -7.86 -18.09 8.71
N SER A 63 -7.33 -16.93 8.39
CA SER A 63 -7.90 -15.62 8.70
C SER A 63 -8.44 -14.94 7.44
N ARG A 64 -9.26 -13.90 7.59
CA ARG A 64 -9.80 -13.15 6.45
C ARG A 64 -9.43 -11.67 6.55
N ILE A 65 -8.80 -11.14 5.51
CA ILE A 65 -8.38 -9.74 5.44
C ILE A 65 -9.22 -9.01 4.40
N PHE A 66 -9.86 -7.91 4.81
CA PHE A 66 -10.63 -7.02 3.95
C PHE A 66 -9.94 -5.67 3.82
N PHE A 67 -9.68 -5.26 2.57
CA PHE A 67 -9.28 -3.91 2.23
C PHE A 67 -10.34 -3.28 1.33
N GLY A 68 -10.71 -2.05 1.63
CA GLY A 68 -11.72 -1.36 0.88
C GLY A 68 -11.96 0.05 1.42
N ARG A 69 -13.08 0.66 0.97
CA ARG A 69 -13.46 1.95 1.52
C ARG A 69 -13.83 1.80 3.00
N THR A 70 -13.08 2.46 3.87
CA THR A 70 -13.28 2.44 5.32
C THR A 70 -14.73 2.76 5.72
N LYS A 71 -15.38 3.71 5.03
CA LYS A 71 -16.81 4.04 5.23
C LYS A 71 -17.76 2.86 4.97
N LEU A 72 -17.42 1.99 4.02
CA LEU A 72 -18.25 0.81 3.70
C LEU A 72 -18.03 -0.30 4.73
N LEU A 73 -16.77 -0.54 5.12
CA LEU A 73 -16.43 -1.50 6.16
C LEU A 73 -17.04 -1.10 7.51
N SER A 74 -16.95 0.19 7.86
CA SER A 74 -17.56 0.74 9.05
C SER A 74 -19.10 0.60 9.05
N ALA A 75 -19.76 0.81 7.90
CA ALA A 75 -21.19 0.63 7.77
C ALA A 75 -21.61 -0.86 7.86
N ALA A 76 -20.73 -1.79 7.44
CA ALA A 76 -21.00 -3.23 7.58
C ALA A 76 -20.99 -3.70 9.04
N LEU A 77 -20.06 -3.14 9.85
CA LEU A 77 -19.93 -3.45 11.27
C LEU A 77 -21.01 -2.78 12.14
N GLY A 78 -21.52 -1.62 11.68
CA GLY A 78 -22.38 -0.72 12.43
C GLY A 78 -21.60 0.43 13.06
N ARG A 79 -22.12 1.65 12.90
CA ARG A 79 -21.44 2.88 13.36
C ARG A 79 -21.83 3.27 14.79
N THR A 80 -23.00 2.87 15.18
CA THR A 80 -23.59 3.19 16.50
C THR A 80 -23.90 1.92 17.25
N PRO A 81 -23.99 1.95 18.60
CA PRO A 81 -24.37 0.79 19.38
C PRO A 81 -25.73 0.19 19.01
N SER A 82 -26.63 1.01 18.42
CA SER A 82 -27.96 0.56 17.98
C SER A 82 -27.96 -0.12 16.61
N GLU A 83 -26.95 0.12 15.79
CA GLU A 83 -26.83 -0.42 14.41
C GLU A 83 -25.74 -1.49 14.28
N GLU A 84 -25.02 -1.77 15.35
CA GLU A 84 -23.92 -2.74 15.30
C GLU A 84 -24.44 -4.16 15.04
N HIS A 85 -23.68 -4.87 14.21
CA HIS A 85 -24.01 -6.26 13.85
C HIS A 85 -23.77 -7.23 15.02
N ARG A 86 -22.75 -6.96 15.85
CA ARG A 86 -22.41 -7.70 17.07
C ARG A 86 -21.87 -6.73 18.10
N GLU A 87 -22.08 -7.03 19.38
CA GLU A 87 -21.69 -6.19 20.50
C GLU A 87 -20.20 -5.82 20.46
N GLY A 88 -19.91 -4.53 20.57
CA GLY A 88 -18.57 -3.95 20.56
C GLY A 88 -17.99 -3.63 19.19
N LEU A 89 -18.62 -4.02 18.08
CA LEU A 89 -18.10 -3.74 16.73
C LEU A 89 -18.15 -2.26 16.36
N HIS A 90 -18.99 -1.45 17.00
CA HIS A 90 -19.03 0.00 16.78
C HIS A 90 -17.71 0.70 17.17
N HIS A 91 -16.97 0.17 18.18
CA HIS A 91 -15.64 0.68 18.53
C HIS A 91 -14.62 0.44 17.41
N VAL A 92 -14.67 -0.76 16.79
CA VAL A 92 -13.83 -1.09 15.62
C VAL A 92 -14.17 -0.20 14.43
N ALA A 93 -15.46 0.02 14.20
CA ALA A 93 -15.96 0.91 13.15
C ALA A 93 -15.51 2.36 13.34
N GLY A 94 -15.47 2.84 14.58
CA GLY A 94 -14.94 4.15 14.94
C GLY A 94 -13.43 4.27 14.67
N SER A 95 -12.66 3.26 15.07
CA SER A 95 -11.22 3.20 14.83
C SER A 95 -10.85 3.20 13.34
N LEU A 96 -11.66 2.56 12.48
CA LEU A 96 -11.49 2.58 11.04
C LEU A 96 -11.61 3.98 10.42
N GLN A 97 -12.48 4.84 10.97
CA GLN A 97 -12.72 6.18 10.41
C GLN A 97 -11.59 7.16 10.71
N GLY A 98 -10.86 6.95 11.80
CA GLY A 98 -9.74 7.81 12.22
C GLY A 98 -8.42 7.53 11.49
N GLN A 99 -8.31 6.40 10.79
CA GLN A 99 -7.11 6.00 10.06
C GLN A 99 -7.32 6.20 8.55
N GLY A 100 -6.30 6.67 7.83
CA GLY A 100 -6.35 6.91 6.39
C GLY A 100 -6.69 5.64 5.60
N GLU A 101 -5.69 4.91 5.14
CA GLU A 101 -5.88 3.60 4.52
C GLU A 101 -5.85 2.51 5.60
N ALA A 102 -6.99 1.88 5.84
CA ALA A 102 -7.12 0.84 6.83
C ALA A 102 -7.93 -0.35 6.29
N GLY A 103 -7.66 -1.53 6.86
CA GLY A 103 -8.38 -2.77 6.58
C GLY A 103 -8.86 -3.46 7.85
N LEU A 104 -9.63 -4.52 7.68
CA LEU A 104 -10.09 -5.40 8.74
C LEU A 104 -9.44 -6.77 8.61
N LEU A 105 -9.00 -7.31 9.72
CA LEU A 105 -8.53 -8.69 9.85
C LEU A 105 -9.44 -9.43 10.82
N PHE A 106 -10.11 -10.46 10.36
CA PHE A 106 -10.87 -11.40 11.16
C PHE A 106 -10.05 -12.66 11.37
N THR A 107 -9.86 -13.06 12.62
CA THR A 107 -9.02 -14.21 12.99
C THR A 107 -9.37 -14.74 14.36
N ASP A 108 -9.00 -16.01 14.59
CA ASP A 108 -9.04 -16.64 15.90
C ASP A 108 -7.64 -16.67 16.56
N LEU A 109 -6.62 -16.14 15.88
CA LEU A 109 -5.25 -16.07 16.38
C LEU A 109 -5.08 -14.94 17.40
N ALA A 110 -4.18 -15.15 18.35
CA ALA A 110 -3.79 -14.10 19.29
C ALA A 110 -3.04 -12.95 18.60
N MET A 111 -3.12 -11.75 19.15
CA MET A 111 -2.45 -10.55 18.62
C MET A 111 -0.94 -10.75 18.46
N ALA A 112 -0.30 -11.48 19.39
CA ALA A 112 1.13 -11.74 19.32
C ALA A 112 1.53 -12.56 18.09
N ASP A 113 0.72 -13.55 17.71
CA ASP A 113 0.99 -14.38 16.55
C ASP A 113 0.72 -13.64 15.25
N VAL A 114 -0.33 -12.81 15.22
CA VAL A 114 -0.59 -11.93 14.07
C VAL A 114 0.57 -10.95 13.86
N ARG A 115 1.09 -10.33 14.92
CA ARG A 115 2.26 -9.44 14.85
C ARG A 115 3.50 -10.14 14.31
N LYS A 116 3.83 -11.33 14.82
CA LYS A 116 4.95 -12.12 14.31
C LYS A 116 4.86 -12.34 12.80
N VAL A 117 3.69 -12.74 12.31
CA VAL A 117 3.48 -12.97 10.88
C VAL A 117 3.67 -11.68 10.06
N ILE A 118 3.22 -10.53 10.58
CA ILE A 118 3.39 -9.22 9.90
C ILE A 118 4.87 -8.82 9.90
N ASP A 119 5.57 -8.96 11.02
CA ASP A 119 6.99 -8.64 11.16
C ASP A 119 7.87 -9.53 10.26
N GLU A 120 7.55 -10.82 10.14
CA GLU A 120 8.21 -11.74 9.22
C GLU A 120 7.92 -11.48 7.74
N ALA A 121 6.92 -10.68 7.42
CA ALA A 121 6.55 -10.32 6.05
C ALA A 121 7.20 -9.01 5.60
N GLN A 122 8.14 -8.45 6.37
CA GLN A 122 8.91 -7.28 5.98
C GLN A 122 9.80 -7.61 4.77
N LEU A 123 9.80 -6.71 3.81
CA LEU A 123 10.60 -6.83 2.59
C LEU A 123 11.42 -5.57 2.40
N ASP A 124 12.70 -5.75 2.12
CA ASP A 124 13.56 -4.66 1.66
C ASP A 124 13.22 -4.32 0.22
N GLU A 125 12.77 -3.12 -0.03
CA GLU A 125 12.41 -2.64 -1.35
C GLU A 125 12.91 -1.21 -1.59
N PHE A 126 13.04 -0.88 -2.88
CA PHE A 126 13.38 0.49 -3.28
C PHE A 126 12.27 1.47 -2.88
N ALA A 127 12.69 2.66 -2.44
CA ALA A 127 11.79 3.75 -2.14
C ALA A 127 10.95 4.14 -3.38
N ARG A 128 9.72 4.57 -3.15
CA ARG A 128 8.83 5.07 -4.22
C ARG A 128 8.91 6.58 -4.33
N ALA A 129 8.72 7.06 -5.55
CA ALA A 129 8.44 8.47 -5.78
C ALA A 129 7.22 8.92 -4.94
N GLY A 130 7.32 10.09 -4.32
CA GLY A 130 6.28 10.62 -3.43
C GLY A 130 6.34 10.13 -1.99
N ALA A 131 7.20 9.17 -1.65
CA ALA A 131 7.45 8.79 -0.26
C ALA A 131 8.42 9.77 0.42
N PRO A 132 8.30 10.03 1.74
CA PRO A 132 9.30 10.77 2.48
C PRO A 132 10.57 9.93 2.64
N ALA A 133 11.73 10.56 2.48
CA ALA A 133 13.02 9.91 2.75
C ALA A 133 13.16 9.59 4.24
N THR A 134 13.58 8.37 4.55
CA THR A 134 13.79 7.91 5.93
C THR A 134 15.13 8.36 6.49
N GLU A 135 16.08 8.67 5.63
CA GLU A 135 17.46 9.09 5.99
C GLU A 135 18.02 10.04 4.93
N SER A 136 19.05 10.80 5.32
CA SER A 136 19.79 11.65 4.39
C SER A 136 20.87 10.84 3.69
N VAL A 137 20.89 10.86 2.36
CA VAL A 137 21.89 10.16 1.54
C VAL A 137 22.73 11.16 0.78
N GLU A 138 24.05 11.14 1.04
CA GLU A 138 25.04 11.94 0.33
C GLU A 138 26.04 11.04 -0.37
N LEU A 139 26.34 11.35 -1.61
CA LEU A 139 27.37 10.69 -2.40
C LEU A 139 28.62 11.57 -2.43
N ALA A 140 29.73 10.99 -2.03
CA ALA A 140 31.03 11.65 -2.15
C ALA A 140 31.50 11.68 -3.62
N ALA A 141 32.24 12.72 -3.97
CA ALA A 141 32.89 12.82 -5.29
C ALA A 141 33.85 11.63 -5.47
N GLY A 142 33.80 11.02 -6.64
CA GLY A 142 34.63 9.86 -6.97
C GLY A 142 34.02 8.91 -7.99
N PRO A 143 34.69 7.79 -8.28
CA PRO A 143 34.24 6.81 -9.25
C PRO A 143 33.04 6.03 -8.72
N LEU A 144 32.00 5.91 -9.54
CA LEU A 144 30.78 5.16 -9.26
C LEU A 144 30.84 3.81 -10.01
N ALA A 145 31.70 2.90 -9.56
CA ALA A 145 31.94 1.61 -10.20
C ALA A 145 30.71 0.71 -10.31
N GLN A 146 29.70 0.94 -9.48
CA GLN A 146 28.44 0.19 -9.48
C GLN A 146 27.55 0.51 -10.71
N PHE A 147 27.78 1.62 -11.39
CA PHE A 147 26.98 1.99 -12.55
C PHE A 147 27.76 1.75 -13.85
N PRO A 148 27.19 1.02 -14.81
CA PRO A 148 27.81 0.83 -16.11
C PRO A 148 27.85 2.17 -16.89
N HIS A 149 28.80 2.31 -17.80
CA HIS A 149 29.05 3.54 -18.55
C HIS A 149 27.83 4.07 -19.32
N ASN A 150 26.95 3.18 -19.77
CA ASN A 150 25.74 3.54 -20.51
C ASN A 150 24.66 4.23 -19.64
N MET A 151 24.78 4.15 -18.31
CA MET A 151 23.86 4.82 -17.39
C MET A 151 24.23 6.29 -17.11
N GLU A 152 25.41 6.73 -17.49
CA GLU A 152 25.86 8.12 -17.24
C GLU A 152 24.87 9.19 -17.74
N PRO A 153 24.32 9.12 -18.98
CA PRO A 153 23.34 10.10 -19.42
C PRO A 153 22.05 10.10 -18.61
N TYR A 154 21.66 8.95 -18.06
CA TYR A 154 20.49 8.85 -17.21
C TYR A 154 20.74 9.46 -15.83
N LEU A 155 21.88 9.17 -15.21
CA LEU A 155 22.29 9.77 -13.93
C LEU A 155 22.38 11.28 -14.02
N ARG A 156 22.89 11.82 -15.13
CA ARG A 156 22.93 13.26 -15.40
C ARG A 156 21.52 13.85 -15.52
N LYS A 157 20.57 13.16 -16.15
CA LYS A 157 19.17 13.59 -16.20
C LYS A 157 18.51 13.64 -14.83
N LEU A 158 18.93 12.77 -13.92
CA LEU A 158 18.47 12.77 -12.52
C LEU A 158 19.12 13.90 -11.67
N GLY A 159 20.02 14.68 -12.26
CA GLY A 159 20.65 15.82 -11.60
C GLY A 159 22.00 15.52 -10.95
N LEU A 160 22.54 14.29 -11.09
CA LEU A 160 23.86 13.98 -10.58
C LEU A 160 24.95 14.64 -11.47
N PRO A 161 25.92 15.35 -10.92
CA PRO A 161 27.03 15.96 -11.68
C PRO A 161 28.06 14.89 -12.07
N THR A 162 27.68 14.00 -12.99
CA THR A 162 28.50 12.88 -13.45
C THR A 162 29.28 13.21 -14.73
N LYS A 163 30.39 12.50 -14.92
CA LYS A 163 31.23 12.50 -16.12
C LYS A 163 31.72 11.09 -16.40
N LEU A 164 31.92 10.76 -17.67
CA LEU A 164 32.54 9.51 -18.07
C LEU A 164 34.05 9.71 -18.18
N GLU A 165 34.85 8.96 -17.42
CA GLU A 165 36.31 8.95 -17.51
C GLU A 165 36.79 7.51 -17.66
N ASN A 166 37.53 7.26 -18.76
CA ASN A 166 38.06 5.92 -19.08
C ASN A 166 37.02 4.79 -19.01
N GLY A 167 35.75 5.06 -19.38
CA GLY A 167 34.68 4.08 -19.33
C GLY A 167 34.03 3.91 -17.96
N VAL A 168 34.47 4.64 -16.94
CA VAL A 168 33.90 4.66 -15.60
C VAL A 168 33.10 5.93 -15.37
N VAL A 169 31.95 5.80 -14.74
CA VAL A 169 31.14 6.96 -14.32
C VAL A 169 31.78 7.58 -13.08
N VAL A 170 32.10 8.86 -13.13
CA VAL A 170 32.71 9.60 -12.03
C VAL A 170 31.81 10.75 -11.60
N LEU A 171 31.54 10.86 -10.30
CA LEU A 171 30.86 12.00 -9.69
C LEU A 171 31.87 13.12 -9.45
N ARG A 172 31.64 14.28 -10.05
CA ARG A 172 32.59 15.43 -10.03
C ARG A 172 32.63 16.17 -8.71
N LEU A 173 31.51 16.23 -8.02
CA LEU A 173 31.31 16.96 -6.75
C LEU A 173 30.46 16.11 -5.82
N ASN A 174 30.61 16.33 -4.51
CA ASN A 174 29.68 15.73 -3.54
C ASN A 174 28.25 16.13 -3.86
N HIS A 175 27.35 15.20 -3.82
CA HIS A 175 25.93 15.39 -4.18
C HIS A 175 25.02 14.80 -3.13
N ALA A 176 24.15 15.63 -2.56
CA ALA A 176 23.07 15.17 -1.71
C ALA A 176 21.93 14.63 -2.57
N VAL A 177 21.68 13.33 -2.48
CA VAL A 177 20.61 12.64 -3.22
C VAL A 177 19.25 12.96 -2.61
N CYS A 178 19.16 12.87 -1.29
CA CYS A 178 17.95 13.22 -0.54
C CYS A 178 18.32 13.67 0.88
N GLN A 179 17.44 14.44 1.50
CA GLN A 179 17.49 14.78 2.91
C GLN A 179 16.35 14.07 3.64
N GLU A 180 16.58 13.72 4.90
CA GLU A 180 15.54 13.09 5.73
C GLU A 180 14.26 13.93 5.75
N GLY A 181 13.11 13.29 5.57
CA GLY A 181 11.80 13.92 5.48
C GLY A 181 11.47 14.57 4.14
N ALA A 182 12.42 14.69 3.21
CA ALA A 182 12.14 15.23 1.87
C ALA A 182 11.34 14.22 1.04
N THR A 183 10.41 14.72 0.23
CA THR A 183 9.65 13.87 -0.69
C THR A 183 10.55 13.42 -1.84
N LEU A 184 10.66 12.11 -2.01
CA LEU A 184 11.47 11.52 -3.08
C LEU A 184 10.83 11.74 -4.45
N ASN A 185 11.64 12.17 -5.41
CA ASN A 185 11.26 12.27 -6.81
C ASN A 185 11.39 10.90 -7.51
N SER A 186 10.74 10.77 -8.67
CA SER A 186 10.85 9.58 -9.54
C SER A 186 12.18 9.53 -10.24
#